data_f4463c06f98c5b9191178bf399357d98
#
_entry.id   f4463c06f98c5b9191178bf399357d98
#
_cell.length_a   1.000
_cell.length_b   1.000
_cell.length_c   1.000
_cell.angle_alpha   90.00
_cell.angle_beta   90.00
_cell.angle_gamma   90.00
#
_symmetry.space_group_name_H-M   'P 1'
#
loop_
_entity.id
_entity.type
_entity.pdbx_description
1 polymer ?
#
loop_
_entity_poly.entity_id
_entity_poly.type
_entity_poly.pdbx_seq_one_letter_code
_entity_poly.pdbx_strand_id
1 'polypeptide(L)'
;MAIPIFVAMKLDILAFGAHPDDVELAAGGTLAKHCAMGYKVGIIDLTRGELGTRGTPELRDLEAKEAGKILGLSVRENLCFKDGFFQNDETHQLKIIEKNQAISTYFGFGQCFERPSS
;
A
#
# COMPACT_ATOMS: atom_id res chain seq x y z
N MET A 1 20.46 11.35 -6.87
CA MET A 1 20.13 10.34 -7.76
C MET A 1 18.95 9.53 -7.35
N ALA A 2 17.83 9.92 -7.76
CA ALA A 2 16.59 9.24 -7.38
C ALA A 2 16.30 8.04 -8.27
N ILE A 3 16.89 7.99 -9.40
CA ILE A 3 16.54 7.02 -10.41
C ILE A 3 16.70 5.57 -9.98
N PRO A 4 17.80 5.20 -9.31
CA PRO A 4 17.97 3.81 -8.91
C PRO A 4 16.87 3.32 -7.98
N ILE A 5 16.28 4.22 -7.23
CA ILE A 5 15.24 3.84 -6.30
C ILE A 5 14.01 3.31 -7.02
N PHE A 6 13.62 3.97 -8.09
CA PHE A 6 12.46 3.54 -8.85
C PHE A 6 12.66 2.14 -9.42
N VAL A 7 13.85 1.88 -9.94
CA VAL A 7 14.13 0.58 -10.50
C VAL A 7 14.06 -0.50 -9.43
N ALA A 8 14.53 -0.18 -8.23
CA ALA A 8 14.56 -1.16 -7.15
C ALA A 8 13.19 -1.44 -6.56
N MET A 9 12.20 -0.61 -6.85
CA MET A 9 10.91 -0.71 -6.21
C MET A 9 9.87 -1.42 -7.05
N LYS A 10 10.29 -2.24 -7.98
CA LYS A 10 9.32 -2.99 -8.77
C LYS A 10 8.73 -4.13 -7.96
N LEU A 11 7.41 -4.19 -7.96
CA LEU A 11 6.68 -5.20 -7.24
C LEU A 11 5.88 -6.07 -8.19
N ASP A 12 5.59 -7.29 -7.75
CA ASP A 12 4.68 -8.17 -8.48
C ASP A 12 3.24 -7.91 -8.09
N ILE A 13 3.02 -7.58 -6.82
CA ILE A 13 1.68 -7.30 -6.31
C ILE A 13 1.74 -6.05 -5.44
N LEU A 14 0.80 -5.16 -5.67
CA LEU A 14 0.64 -3.97 -4.83
C LEU A 14 -0.82 -3.88 -4.42
N ALA A 15 -1.06 -3.91 -3.10
CA ALA A 15 -2.41 -3.87 -2.55
C ALA A 15 -2.65 -2.56 -1.82
N PHE A 16 -3.85 -2.03 -1.94
CA PHE A 16 -4.24 -0.82 -1.26
C PHE A 16 -5.34 -1.12 -0.26
N GLY A 17 -5.24 -0.54 0.93
CA GLY A 17 -6.26 -0.66 1.95
C GLY A 17 -6.58 0.70 2.53
N ALA A 18 -7.81 0.89 2.98
CA ALA A 18 -8.22 2.17 3.56
C ALA A 18 -7.55 2.40 4.90
N HIS A 19 -7.41 1.37 5.70
CA HIS A 19 -6.81 1.47 7.03
C HIS A 19 -5.74 0.40 7.18
N PRO A 20 -4.76 0.64 8.07
CA PRO A 20 -3.82 -0.42 8.41
C PRO A 20 -4.60 -1.60 8.98
N ASP A 21 -4.36 -2.77 8.46
CA ASP A 21 -4.95 -4.07 8.75
C ASP A 21 -6.03 -4.51 7.77
N ASP A 22 -6.61 -3.62 6.98
CA ASP A 22 -7.64 -4.02 6.03
C ASP A 22 -7.14 -5.08 5.05
N VAL A 23 -5.95 -4.87 4.50
CA VAL A 23 -5.40 -5.81 3.53
C VAL A 23 -5.03 -7.12 4.21
N GLU A 24 -4.47 -7.05 5.42
CA GLU A 24 -4.08 -8.26 6.14
C GLU A 24 -5.30 -9.12 6.43
N LEU A 25 -6.39 -8.51 6.84
CA LEU A 25 -7.61 -9.26 7.17
C LEU A 25 -8.25 -9.87 5.93
N ALA A 26 -8.20 -9.16 4.81
CA ALA A 26 -8.87 -9.62 3.60
C ALA A 26 -8.00 -10.59 2.81
N ALA A 27 -6.70 -10.38 2.77
CA ALA A 27 -5.84 -11.10 1.84
C ALA A 27 -4.48 -11.48 2.43
N GLY A 28 -4.31 -11.38 3.75
CA GLY A 28 -3.02 -11.62 4.37
C GLY A 28 -2.42 -12.97 4.03
N GLY A 29 -3.24 -14.01 4.09
CA GLY A 29 -2.75 -15.35 3.77
C GLY A 29 -2.29 -15.48 2.32
N THR A 30 -3.04 -14.90 1.41
CA THR A 30 -2.67 -14.92 0.00
C THR A 30 -1.37 -14.18 -0.25
N LEU A 31 -1.22 -13.01 0.36
CA LEU A 31 0.00 -12.23 0.19
C LEU A 31 1.20 -12.92 0.82
N ALA A 32 1.02 -13.51 2.00
CA ALA A 32 2.09 -14.23 2.66
C ALA A 32 2.58 -15.40 1.80
N LYS A 33 1.64 -16.09 1.18
CA LYS A 33 1.99 -17.20 0.31
C LYS A 33 2.80 -16.73 -0.89
N HIS A 34 2.39 -15.64 -1.50
CA HIS A 34 3.15 -15.10 -2.64
C HIS A 34 4.54 -14.62 -2.22
N CYS A 35 4.64 -14.01 -1.04
CA CYS A 35 5.94 -13.62 -0.52
C CYS A 35 6.83 -14.86 -0.33
N ALA A 36 6.26 -15.92 0.22
CA ALA A 36 7.02 -17.15 0.45
C ALA A 36 7.47 -17.79 -0.86
N MET A 37 6.74 -17.56 -1.93
CA MET A 37 7.10 -18.07 -3.25
C MET A 37 8.12 -17.20 -3.97
N GLY A 38 8.56 -16.12 -3.35
CA GLY A 38 9.58 -15.25 -3.92
C GLY A 38 9.06 -14.04 -4.65
N TYR A 39 7.74 -13.83 -4.68
CA TYR A 39 7.20 -12.65 -5.31
C TYR A 39 7.39 -11.43 -4.41
N LYS A 40 7.54 -10.27 -5.02
CA LYS A 40 7.67 -9.01 -4.30
C LYS A 40 6.31 -8.39 -4.14
N VAL A 41 5.91 -8.17 -2.89
CA VAL A 41 4.58 -7.71 -2.55
C VAL A 41 4.68 -6.46 -1.69
N GLY A 42 3.78 -5.51 -1.93
CA GLY A 42 3.72 -4.30 -1.12
C GLY A 42 2.29 -3.98 -0.74
N ILE A 43 2.15 -3.23 0.34
CA ILE A 43 0.87 -2.72 0.80
C ILE A 43 0.98 -1.22 0.97
N ILE A 44 -0.03 -0.50 0.49
CA ILE A 44 -0.16 0.92 0.72
C ILE A 44 -1.45 1.13 1.51
N ASP A 45 -1.33 1.69 2.70
CA ASP A 45 -2.51 2.06 3.50
C ASP A 45 -2.85 3.51 3.18
N LEU A 46 -4.12 3.81 2.96
CA LEU A 46 -4.51 5.16 2.59
C LEU A 46 -4.55 6.11 3.78
N THR A 47 -4.93 5.61 4.94
CA THR A 47 -4.96 6.43 6.17
C THR A 47 -4.19 5.73 7.27
N ARG A 48 -3.97 6.43 8.37
CA ARG A 48 -3.35 5.84 9.55
C ARG A 48 -4.39 5.22 10.48
N GLY A 49 -5.67 5.29 10.12
CA GLY A 49 -6.73 4.80 10.99
C GLY A 49 -6.85 5.63 12.27
N GLU A 50 -6.57 6.91 12.18
CA GLU A 50 -6.44 7.76 13.36
C GLU A 50 -7.75 7.98 14.10
N LEU A 51 -8.88 7.72 13.46
CA LEU A 51 -10.18 7.80 14.15
C LEU A 51 -10.52 6.51 14.89
N GLY A 52 -9.66 5.52 14.81
CA GLY A 52 -9.89 4.29 15.54
C GLY A 52 -9.86 4.51 17.03
N THR A 53 -10.62 3.67 17.75
CA THR A 53 -10.76 3.81 19.20
C THR A 53 -9.74 3.01 19.99
N ARG A 54 -8.96 2.18 19.32
CA ARG A 54 -7.97 1.33 19.99
C ARG A 54 -6.57 1.78 19.63
N GLY A 55 -5.73 1.89 20.65
CA GLY A 55 -4.35 2.28 20.46
C GLY A 55 -4.24 3.72 20.02
N THR A 56 -3.10 4.04 19.45
CA THR A 56 -2.81 5.37 18.94
C THR A 56 -2.36 5.23 17.50
N PRO A 57 -2.39 6.32 16.72
CA PRO A 57 -1.87 6.25 15.35
C PRO A 57 -0.42 5.77 15.32
N GLU A 58 0.39 6.19 16.29
CA GLU A 58 1.79 5.78 16.36
C GLU A 58 1.93 4.29 16.61
N LEU A 59 1.11 3.75 17.51
CA LEU A 59 1.14 2.33 17.79
C LEU A 59 0.69 1.54 16.56
N ARG A 60 -0.34 2.02 15.88
CA ARG A 60 -0.83 1.35 14.69
C ARG A 60 0.20 1.37 13.56
N ASP A 61 0.98 2.45 13.47
CA ASP A 61 2.06 2.49 12.50
C ASP A 61 3.09 1.39 12.78
N LEU A 62 3.43 1.22 14.05
CA LEU A 62 4.38 0.17 14.44
C LEU A 62 3.84 -1.21 14.17
N GLU A 63 2.57 -1.42 14.47
CA GLU A 63 1.92 -2.71 14.23
C GLU A 63 1.89 -3.03 12.74
N ALA A 64 1.60 -2.04 11.91
CA ALA A 64 1.58 -2.23 10.47
C ALA A 64 2.97 -2.59 9.95
N LYS A 65 3.99 -1.94 10.48
CA LYS A 65 5.36 -2.24 10.08
C LYS A 65 5.74 -3.65 10.48
N GLU A 66 5.39 -4.06 11.69
CA GLU A 66 5.66 -5.40 12.16
C GLU A 66 4.94 -6.44 11.33
N ALA A 67 3.66 -6.18 11.05
CA ALA A 67 2.89 -7.08 10.21
C ALA A 67 3.51 -7.22 8.82
N GLY A 68 4.03 -6.12 8.28
CA GLY A 68 4.71 -6.18 7.00
C GLY A 68 5.93 -7.10 7.04
N LYS A 69 6.68 -7.04 8.12
CA LYS A 69 7.84 -7.92 8.27
C LYS A 69 7.42 -9.38 8.36
N ILE A 70 6.39 -9.65 9.13
CA ILE A 70 5.90 -11.01 9.31
C ILE A 70 5.40 -11.59 8.00
N LEU A 71 4.71 -10.79 7.21
CA LEU A 71 4.20 -11.23 5.92
C LEU A 71 5.32 -11.38 4.88
N GLY A 72 6.43 -10.70 5.08
CA GLY A 72 7.52 -10.72 4.12
C GLY A 72 7.40 -9.66 3.04
N LEU A 73 6.69 -8.58 3.32
CA LEU A 73 6.48 -7.52 2.34
C LEU A 73 7.77 -6.81 1.97
N SER A 74 7.87 -6.43 0.71
CA SER A 74 8.97 -5.60 0.23
C SER A 74 8.74 -4.13 0.53
N VAL A 75 7.48 -3.71 0.57
CA VAL A 75 7.12 -2.31 0.78
C VAL A 75 5.88 -2.23 1.65
N ARG A 76 5.88 -1.32 2.61
CA ARG A 76 4.70 -0.94 3.35
C ARG A 76 4.74 0.56 3.57
N GLU A 77 3.78 1.29 3.03
CA GLU A 77 3.74 2.74 3.15
C GLU A 77 2.33 3.22 3.46
N ASN A 78 2.25 4.46 3.93
CA ASN A 78 0.98 5.08 4.26
C ASN A 78 0.88 6.42 3.56
N LEU A 79 -0.25 6.69 2.91
CA LEU A 79 -0.44 7.96 2.23
C LEU A 79 -0.91 9.07 3.17
N CYS A 80 -1.30 8.69 4.39
CA CYS A 80 -1.70 9.63 5.43
C CYS A 80 -2.88 10.51 5.02
N PHE A 81 -3.81 9.95 4.26
CA PHE A 81 -5.07 10.65 4.00
C PHE A 81 -5.85 10.74 5.30
N LYS A 82 -6.74 11.69 5.39
CA LYS A 82 -7.49 11.91 6.61
C LYS A 82 -8.55 10.85 6.80
N ASP A 83 -8.41 10.05 7.86
CA ASP A 83 -9.31 8.97 8.16
C ASP A 83 -10.74 9.47 8.30
N GLY A 84 -11.66 8.81 7.57
CA GLY A 84 -13.06 9.17 7.58
C GLY A 84 -13.42 10.36 6.72
N PHE A 85 -12.44 11.09 6.21
CA PHE A 85 -12.72 12.35 5.52
C PHE A 85 -12.04 12.51 4.17
N PHE A 86 -11.23 11.54 3.75
CA PHE A 86 -10.64 11.67 2.43
C PHE A 86 -11.72 11.36 1.39
N GLN A 87 -11.57 11.95 0.22
CA GLN A 87 -12.59 11.90 -0.81
C GLN A 87 -12.05 11.31 -2.10
N ASN A 88 -12.96 10.85 -2.92
CA ASN A 88 -12.61 10.38 -4.25
C ASN A 88 -12.54 11.60 -5.17
N ASP A 89 -11.49 12.37 -5.04
CA ASP A 89 -11.28 13.57 -5.85
C ASP A 89 -9.93 13.50 -6.53
N GLU A 90 -9.67 14.47 -7.36
CA GLU A 90 -8.47 14.48 -8.18
C GLU A 90 -7.20 14.47 -7.33
N THR A 91 -7.18 15.25 -6.27
CA THR A 91 -5.99 15.34 -5.42
C THR A 91 -5.61 13.98 -4.84
N HIS A 92 -6.58 13.27 -4.29
CA HIS A 92 -6.34 11.95 -3.70
C HIS A 92 -6.02 10.92 -4.77
N GLN A 93 -6.74 10.98 -5.88
CA GLN A 93 -6.48 10.06 -6.98
C GLN A 93 -5.06 10.21 -7.52
N LEU A 94 -4.60 11.44 -7.68
CA LEU A 94 -3.26 11.68 -8.17
C LEU A 94 -2.19 11.14 -7.23
N LYS A 95 -2.41 11.24 -5.92
CA LYS A 95 -1.46 10.70 -4.97
C LYS A 95 -1.36 9.18 -5.07
N ILE A 96 -2.47 8.52 -5.27
CA ILE A 96 -2.48 7.07 -5.43
C ILE A 96 -1.78 6.67 -6.71
N ILE A 97 -2.08 7.37 -7.80
CA ILE A 97 -1.45 7.09 -9.09
C ILE A 97 0.05 7.32 -9.01
N GLU A 98 0.45 8.41 -8.41
CA GLU A 98 1.83 8.76 -8.22
C GLU A 98 2.59 7.67 -7.48
N LYS A 99 1.99 7.18 -6.41
CA LYS A 99 2.60 6.13 -5.62
C LYS A 99 2.67 4.82 -6.41
N ASN A 100 1.62 4.52 -7.14
CA ASN A 100 1.59 3.32 -7.95
C ASN A 100 2.68 3.34 -9.02
N GLN A 101 2.92 4.49 -9.62
CA GLN A 101 3.96 4.63 -10.62
C GLN A 101 5.35 4.54 -10.02
N ALA A 102 5.54 5.16 -8.86
CA ALA A 102 6.84 5.17 -8.20
C ALA A 102 7.27 3.78 -7.75
N ILE A 103 6.30 2.98 -7.29
CA ILE A 103 6.56 1.63 -6.80
C ILE A 103 6.31 0.59 -7.88
N SER A 104 5.79 0.96 -8.95
CA SER A 104 5.55 0.22 -10.17
C SER A 104 5.45 -1.28 -10.03
N THR A 105 4.26 -1.76 -10.20
CA THR A 105 4.06 -3.18 -10.35
C THR A 105 4.41 -3.55 -11.76
N TYR A 106 4.56 -4.81 -12.00
CA TYR A 106 4.76 -5.33 -13.31
C TYR A 106 3.54 -5.04 -14.09
N PHE A 107 3.68 -4.43 -15.18
CA PHE A 107 2.68 -4.11 -16.11
C PHE A 107 1.30 -4.41 -15.64
N GLY A 108 0.38 -4.41 -16.39
CA GLY A 108 -0.97 -4.72 -16.13
C GLY A 108 -1.59 -3.86 -15.08
N PHE A 109 -1.22 -4.10 -13.85
CA PHE A 109 -1.85 -3.43 -12.73
C PHE A 109 -1.68 -1.92 -12.79
N GLY A 110 -0.48 -1.49 -13.01
CA GLY A 110 -0.23 -0.07 -13.14
C GLY A 110 -1.04 0.53 -14.26
N GLN A 111 -1.17 -0.20 -15.34
CA GLN A 111 -1.93 0.30 -16.46
C GLN A 111 -3.41 0.43 -16.15
N CYS A 112 -3.96 -0.55 -15.48
CA CYS A 112 -5.36 -0.47 -15.09
C CYS A 112 -5.61 0.74 -14.23
N PHE A 113 -4.68 1.04 -13.37
CA PHE A 113 -4.83 2.13 -12.45
C PHE A 113 -4.62 3.46 -13.11
N GLU A 114 -3.75 3.50 -14.08
CA GLU A 114 -3.42 4.74 -14.77
C GLU A 114 -4.50 5.22 -15.71
N ARG A 115 -5.48 4.40 -15.98
CA ARG A 115 -6.57 4.79 -16.88
C ARG A 115 -7.90 4.72 -16.15
N PRO A 116 -8.01 5.40 -15.06
CA PRO A 116 -9.18 5.25 -14.22
C PRO A 116 -10.46 5.68 -14.87
N SER A 117 -10.42 6.60 -15.76
CA SER A 117 -11.65 7.15 -16.27
C SER A 117 -11.78 7.08 -17.76
N SER A 118 -10.98 6.31 -18.37
CA SER A 118 -11.09 6.19 -19.85
C SER A 118 -12.28 5.44 -20.28
#